data_2bf634a535f4dd7007be2d265acef298
#
_entry.id   2bf634a535f4dd7007be2d265acef298
#
_cell.length_a   1.000
_cell.length_b   1.000
_cell.length_c   1.000
_cell.angle_alpha   90.00
_cell.angle_beta   90.00
_cell.angle_gamma   90.00
#
_symmetry.space_group_name_H-M   'P 1'
#
loop_
_entity.id
_entity.type
_entity.pdbx_description
1 polymer ?
#
loop_
_entity_poly.entity_id
_entity_poly.type
_entity_poly.pdbx_seq_one_letter_code
_entity_poly.pdbx_strand_id
1 'polypeptide(L)'
;MTKYDIIATSAMGLEAVVAKEVRELGYDCTVENGRISFKGDALAIARANLWLRSADRIRIKVGEFKALSFDELFEKTKALPWEKYLPENAEFPVQGKSVKSKLFSVSDSQAIVKKAIVDKLKTHYKKTGWLEENGPLYKIEVSLHKDVALLTIDASGSGLHKRGYRTGQGEAPIKETLAAALVMLTNWHPDKPFVDPFCGSGTIPIEAALIGQNIAPGFNREFVSEAWHWIPEKIWDEARIEAEDLAKYDQPLDISGSDIDHRMVKIAEENAFEAGLGDLIQFKQMRIQDFTTSKEYGVLVGNPPYGERLGDKAAVQKMYEEMGKVLVPLDTWSVYILTSDEEFEKLYGKEATKKRKLFNGFIKTDYYQYWGKRPPRTDRV
;
A
#
# COMPACT_ATOMS: atom_id res chain seq x y z
N MET A 1 -12.03 6.07 26.41
CA MET A 1 -11.40 6.66 25.20
C MET A 1 -12.39 6.62 24.06
N THR A 2 -12.48 7.69 23.28
CA THR A 2 -13.35 7.76 22.10
C THR A 2 -12.89 6.77 21.06
N LYS A 3 -13.80 5.96 20.52
CA LYS A 3 -13.52 5.04 19.41
C LYS A 3 -14.06 5.59 18.11
N TYR A 4 -13.29 5.39 17.07
CA TYR A 4 -13.59 5.79 15.70
C TYR A 4 -13.79 4.56 14.82
N ASP A 5 -14.64 4.70 13.82
CA ASP A 5 -14.75 3.71 12.74
C ASP A 5 -13.67 4.04 11.68
N ILE A 6 -12.68 3.17 11.57
CA ILE A 6 -11.49 3.37 10.73
C ILE A 6 -11.57 2.44 9.53
N ILE A 7 -11.22 2.95 8.36
CA ILE A 7 -11.14 2.18 7.12
C ILE A 7 -9.73 2.28 6.56
N ALA A 8 -9.08 1.12 6.37
CA ALA A 8 -7.90 1.02 5.54
C ALA A 8 -8.34 0.66 4.11
N THR A 9 -8.05 1.52 3.14
CA THR A 9 -8.34 1.23 1.74
C THR A 9 -7.26 0.33 1.14
N SER A 10 -7.67 -0.57 0.26
CA SER A 10 -6.79 -1.59 -0.32
C SER A 10 -6.95 -1.67 -1.83
N ALA A 11 -5.86 -1.95 -2.54
CA ALA A 11 -5.94 -2.39 -3.91
C ALA A 11 -6.66 -3.76 -4.00
N MET A 12 -7.37 -3.99 -5.09
CA MET A 12 -8.09 -5.24 -5.33
C MET A 12 -7.13 -6.44 -5.30
N GLY A 13 -7.47 -7.47 -4.54
CA GLY A 13 -6.69 -8.68 -4.33
C GLY A 13 -5.73 -8.62 -3.14
N LEU A 14 -5.55 -7.45 -2.52
CA LEU A 14 -4.70 -7.26 -1.33
C LEU A 14 -5.48 -7.15 -0.03
N GLU A 15 -6.80 -7.22 -0.05
CA GLU A 15 -7.64 -7.02 1.13
C GLU A 15 -7.25 -7.96 2.29
N ALA A 16 -6.97 -9.22 2.00
CA ALA A 16 -6.55 -10.19 3.01
C ALA A 16 -5.16 -9.88 3.60
N VAL A 17 -4.27 -9.26 2.82
CA VAL A 17 -2.94 -8.83 3.28
C VAL A 17 -3.09 -7.67 4.26
N VAL A 18 -3.83 -6.63 3.88
CA VAL A 18 -4.12 -5.49 4.75
C VAL A 18 -4.86 -5.93 6.03
N ALA A 19 -5.83 -6.84 5.92
CA ALA A 19 -6.56 -7.35 7.08
C ALA A 19 -5.65 -8.10 8.06
N LYS A 20 -4.65 -8.83 7.54
CA LYS A 20 -3.63 -9.49 8.38
C LYS A 20 -2.82 -8.44 9.14
N GLU A 21 -2.35 -7.38 8.47
CA GLU A 21 -1.62 -6.29 9.11
C GLU A 21 -2.43 -5.61 10.22
N VAL A 22 -3.72 -5.33 9.96
CA VAL A 22 -4.62 -4.72 10.97
C VAL A 22 -4.76 -5.60 12.22
N ARG A 23 -4.88 -6.93 12.03
CA ARG A 23 -4.94 -7.88 13.15
C ARG A 23 -3.62 -7.98 13.90
N GLU A 24 -2.50 -7.90 13.21
CA GLU A 24 -1.15 -7.86 13.82
C GLU A 24 -0.94 -6.61 14.67
N LEU A 25 -1.61 -5.49 14.33
CA LEU A 25 -1.66 -4.30 15.18
C LEU A 25 -2.60 -4.45 16.40
N GLY A 26 -3.31 -5.57 16.52
CA GLY A 26 -4.20 -5.86 17.65
C GLY A 26 -5.66 -5.43 17.45
N TYR A 27 -6.10 -5.15 16.23
CA TYR A 27 -7.47 -4.72 15.95
C TYR A 27 -8.25 -5.79 15.18
N ASP A 28 -9.43 -6.13 15.67
CA ASP A 28 -10.38 -6.94 14.91
C ASP A 28 -10.91 -6.13 13.72
N CYS A 29 -11.08 -6.79 12.59
CA CYS A 29 -11.51 -6.11 11.37
C CYS A 29 -12.50 -6.94 10.53
N THR A 30 -13.31 -6.24 9.76
CA THR A 30 -14.14 -6.78 8.69
C THR A 30 -13.54 -6.46 7.34
N VAL A 31 -13.66 -7.40 6.40
CA VAL A 31 -13.07 -7.30 5.06
C VAL A 31 -14.18 -7.17 4.04
N GLU A 32 -14.10 -6.13 3.21
CA GLU A 32 -14.97 -5.92 2.06
C GLU A 32 -14.08 -5.59 0.84
N ASN A 33 -14.66 -5.60 -0.34
CA ASN A 33 -13.92 -5.26 -1.56
C ASN A 33 -13.32 -3.85 -1.46
N GLY A 34 -12.00 -3.79 -1.50
CA GLY A 34 -11.22 -2.54 -1.47
C GLY A 34 -11.18 -1.83 -0.12
N ARG A 35 -11.75 -2.39 0.95
CA ARG A 35 -11.73 -1.77 2.28
C ARG A 35 -11.68 -2.78 3.42
N ILE A 36 -10.93 -2.43 4.45
CA ILE A 36 -10.83 -3.14 5.71
C ILE A 36 -11.28 -2.19 6.82
N SER A 37 -12.36 -2.55 7.51
CA SER A 37 -12.98 -1.70 8.54
C SER A 37 -12.69 -2.25 9.93
N PHE A 38 -12.29 -1.38 10.84
CA PHE A 38 -12.01 -1.71 12.23
C PHE A 38 -12.33 -0.54 13.17
N LYS A 39 -12.40 -0.82 14.46
CA LYS A 39 -12.63 0.21 15.48
C LYS A 39 -11.37 0.43 16.30
N GLY A 40 -11.04 1.69 16.54
CA GLY A 40 -9.91 2.05 17.37
C GLY A 40 -10.00 3.49 17.88
N ASP A 41 -9.11 3.84 18.77
CA ASP A 41 -8.96 5.20 19.29
C ASP A 41 -8.03 6.06 18.39
N ALA A 42 -7.65 7.23 18.86
CA ALA A 42 -6.73 8.10 18.13
C ALA A 42 -5.36 7.44 17.89
N LEU A 43 -4.88 6.63 18.85
CA LEU A 43 -3.63 5.88 18.70
C LEU A 43 -3.73 4.83 17.58
N ALA A 44 -4.87 4.20 17.39
CA ALA A 44 -5.10 3.27 16.29
C ALA A 44 -4.98 3.94 14.92
N ILE A 45 -5.43 5.21 14.80
CA ILE A 45 -5.28 6.00 13.56
C ILE A 45 -3.80 6.26 13.26
N ALA A 46 -3.03 6.70 14.27
CA ALA A 46 -1.60 6.93 14.13
C ALA A 46 -0.84 5.65 13.78
N ARG A 47 -1.08 4.56 14.51
CA ARG A 47 -0.47 3.25 14.23
C ARG A 47 -0.81 2.73 12.83
N ALA A 48 -2.05 2.83 12.40
CA ALA A 48 -2.46 2.38 11.07
C ALA A 48 -1.72 3.15 9.97
N ASN A 49 -1.58 4.46 10.09
CA ASN A 49 -0.82 5.28 9.14
C ASN A 49 0.68 4.94 9.13
N LEU A 50 1.28 4.69 10.30
CA LEU A 50 2.70 4.36 10.41
C LEU A 50 3.02 2.95 9.91
N TRP A 51 2.19 1.96 10.23
CA TRP A 51 2.53 0.55 10.09
C TRP A 51 1.94 -0.17 8.89
N LEU A 52 0.76 0.24 8.36
CA LEU A 52 0.14 -0.50 7.27
C LEU A 52 0.94 -0.34 5.98
N ARG A 53 1.63 -1.42 5.58
CA ARG A 53 2.55 -1.47 4.45
C ARG A 53 1.84 -1.57 3.11
N SER A 54 0.73 -2.30 3.08
CA SER A 54 0.00 -2.65 1.85
C SER A 54 -1.31 -1.88 1.66
N ALA A 55 -1.75 -1.08 2.64
CA ALA A 55 -2.91 -0.21 2.51
C ALA A 55 -2.59 1.04 1.68
N ASP A 56 -3.59 1.56 0.97
CA ASP A 56 -3.43 2.79 0.18
C ASP A 56 -3.59 4.06 1.03
N ARG A 57 -4.59 4.07 1.94
CA ARG A 57 -4.95 5.21 2.81
C ARG A 57 -5.69 4.74 4.04
N ILE A 58 -5.59 5.56 5.09
CA ILE A 58 -6.42 5.43 6.30
C ILE A 58 -7.50 6.51 6.25
N ARG A 59 -8.74 6.11 6.46
CA ARG A 59 -9.91 6.99 6.43
C ARG A 59 -10.73 6.83 7.69
N ILE A 60 -11.35 7.91 8.13
CA ILE A 60 -12.31 7.90 9.23
C ILE A 60 -13.71 7.88 8.64
N LYS A 61 -14.50 6.87 8.96
CA LYS A 61 -15.90 6.77 8.54
C LYS A 61 -16.74 7.69 9.41
N VAL A 62 -17.38 8.68 8.77
CA VAL A 62 -18.32 9.57 9.45
C VAL A 62 -19.74 9.03 9.40
N GLY A 63 -20.13 8.45 8.28
CA GLY A 63 -21.43 7.83 8.11
C GLY A 63 -21.57 7.02 6.82
N GLU A 64 -22.60 6.18 6.80
CA GLU A 64 -22.96 5.37 5.64
C GLU A 64 -24.48 5.20 5.62
N PHE A 65 -25.11 5.51 4.50
CA PHE A 65 -26.56 5.47 4.36
C PHE A 65 -26.99 5.34 2.90
N LYS A 66 -28.21 4.84 2.69
CA LYS A 66 -28.83 4.81 1.37
C LYS A 66 -29.32 6.19 0.97
N ALA A 67 -29.04 6.61 -0.28
CA ALA A 67 -29.49 7.86 -0.85
C ALA A 67 -29.93 7.65 -2.31
N LEU A 68 -31.20 7.91 -2.60
CA LEU A 68 -31.81 7.75 -3.91
C LEU A 68 -32.09 9.08 -4.60
N SER A 69 -31.99 10.17 -3.86
CA SER A 69 -32.14 11.55 -4.34
C SER A 69 -31.11 12.47 -3.72
N PHE A 70 -30.89 13.63 -4.34
CA PHE A 70 -29.98 14.66 -3.79
C PHE A 70 -30.53 15.24 -2.48
N ASP A 71 -31.84 15.32 -2.29
CA ASP A 71 -32.44 15.73 -1.03
C ASP A 71 -32.13 14.75 0.10
N GLU A 72 -32.27 13.45 -0.16
CA GLU A 72 -31.85 12.43 0.82
C GLU A 72 -30.35 12.49 1.12
N LEU A 73 -29.51 12.69 0.11
CA LEU A 73 -28.07 12.83 0.29
C LEU A 73 -27.75 14.05 1.17
N PHE A 74 -28.40 15.19 0.91
CA PHE A 74 -28.23 16.41 1.68
C PHE A 74 -28.66 16.24 3.15
N GLU A 75 -29.89 15.82 3.39
CA GLU A 75 -30.44 15.73 4.75
C GLU A 75 -29.70 14.70 5.62
N LYS A 76 -29.41 13.53 5.07
CA LYS A 76 -28.68 12.47 5.79
C LYS A 76 -27.22 12.86 6.04
N THR A 77 -26.57 13.56 5.12
CA THR A 77 -25.22 14.12 5.32
C THR A 77 -25.23 15.16 6.42
N LYS A 78 -26.18 16.10 6.39
CA LYS A 78 -26.31 17.17 7.38
C LYS A 78 -26.60 16.64 8.80
N ALA A 79 -27.28 15.50 8.90
CA ALA A 79 -27.55 14.84 10.19
C ALA A 79 -26.33 14.22 10.87
N LEU A 80 -25.23 14.00 10.14
CA LEU A 80 -24.00 13.42 10.69
C LEU A 80 -23.28 14.41 11.62
N PRO A 81 -22.48 13.89 12.58
CA PRO A 81 -21.84 14.70 13.62
C PRO A 81 -20.53 15.34 13.14
N TRP A 82 -20.57 16.14 12.09
CA TRP A 82 -19.40 16.78 11.49
C TRP A 82 -18.63 17.67 12.46
N GLU A 83 -19.31 18.32 13.39
CA GLU A 83 -18.74 19.18 14.42
C GLU A 83 -17.79 18.44 15.39
N LYS A 84 -17.86 17.10 15.45
CA LYS A 84 -16.94 16.30 16.24
C LYS A 84 -15.55 16.19 15.60
N TYR A 85 -15.49 16.37 14.29
CA TYR A 85 -14.26 16.20 13.51
C TYR A 85 -13.72 17.54 12.99
N LEU A 86 -14.60 18.43 12.52
CA LEU A 86 -14.23 19.63 11.81
C LEU A 86 -14.33 20.84 12.73
N PRO A 87 -13.20 21.54 13.04
CA PRO A 87 -13.24 22.84 13.71
C PRO A 87 -13.88 23.90 12.82
N GLU A 88 -14.22 25.04 13.39
CA GLU A 88 -14.88 26.14 12.71
C GLU A 88 -14.18 26.60 11.43
N ASN A 89 -12.85 26.60 11.46
CA ASN A 89 -11.99 27.04 10.36
C ASN A 89 -11.42 25.91 9.52
N ALA A 90 -11.92 24.67 9.63
CA ALA A 90 -11.44 23.54 8.85
C ALA A 90 -11.47 23.83 7.35
N GLU A 91 -10.41 23.49 6.65
CA GLU A 91 -10.38 23.38 5.20
C GLU A 91 -10.86 21.97 4.83
N PHE A 92 -12.00 21.84 4.14
CA PHE A 92 -12.61 20.53 3.86
C PHE A 92 -13.11 20.39 2.42
N PRO A 93 -12.21 20.21 1.47
CA PRO A 93 -12.59 19.88 0.09
C PRO A 93 -13.32 18.53 0.06
N VAL A 94 -14.35 18.43 -0.78
CA VAL A 94 -15.12 17.20 -0.97
C VAL A 94 -14.78 16.60 -2.33
N GLN A 95 -14.30 15.37 -2.32
CA GLN A 95 -14.11 14.54 -3.51
C GLN A 95 -15.22 13.49 -3.58
N GLY A 96 -15.51 13.00 -4.78
CA GLY A 96 -16.58 12.03 -4.97
C GLY A 96 -16.23 10.95 -5.97
N LYS A 97 -16.96 9.84 -5.84
CA LYS A 97 -17.05 8.78 -6.85
C LYS A 97 -18.43 8.17 -6.79
N SER A 98 -18.93 7.72 -7.95
CA SER A 98 -20.23 7.06 -8.05
C SER A 98 -20.14 5.86 -8.99
N VAL A 99 -20.58 4.70 -8.51
CA VAL A 99 -20.60 3.46 -9.25
C VAL A 99 -21.94 2.76 -9.04
N LYS A 100 -22.64 2.44 -10.13
CA LYS A 100 -23.91 1.72 -10.10
C LYS A 100 -24.96 2.33 -9.15
N SER A 101 -25.06 3.67 -9.14
CA SER A 101 -25.96 4.44 -8.29
C SER A 101 -26.86 5.37 -9.10
N LYS A 102 -28.06 5.65 -8.60
CA LYS A 102 -28.97 6.64 -9.20
C LYS A 102 -28.36 8.04 -9.23
N LEU A 103 -27.66 8.41 -8.17
CA LEU A 103 -26.89 9.65 -8.10
C LEU A 103 -25.55 9.46 -8.81
N PHE A 104 -25.55 9.52 -10.13
CA PHE A 104 -24.37 9.28 -10.96
C PHE A 104 -23.51 10.53 -11.18
N SER A 105 -24.06 11.73 -11.03
CA SER A 105 -23.32 12.99 -11.14
C SER A 105 -22.40 13.16 -9.93
N VAL A 106 -21.10 12.97 -10.16
CA VAL A 106 -20.08 13.10 -9.11
C VAL A 106 -19.97 14.55 -8.65
N SER A 107 -19.95 15.53 -9.57
CA SER A 107 -19.85 16.95 -9.26
C SER A 107 -21.04 17.45 -8.41
N ASP A 108 -22.27 17.04 -8.75
CA ASP A 108 -23.44 17.42 -7.99
C ASP A 108 -23.43 16.78 -6.60
N SER A 109 -23.04 15.52 -6.49
CA SER A 109 -22.90 14.84 -5.20
C SER A 109 -21.87 15.52 -4.30
N GLN A 110 -20.73 15.95 -4.85
CA GLN A 110 -19.72 16.72 -4.12
C GLN A 110 -20.26 18.05 -3.62
N ALA A 111 -20.95 18.80 -4.49
CA ALA A 111 -21.54 20.10 -4.15
C ALA A 111 -22.62 19.98 -3.07
N ILE A 112 -23.50 18.97 -3.17
CA ILE A 112 -24.57 18.70 -2.19
C ILE A 112 -23.98 18.32 -0.84
N VAL A 113 -22.98 17.43 -0.80
CA VAL A 113 -22.31 17.03 0.44
C VAL A 113 -21.59 18.22 1.07
N LYS A 114 -20.86 19.02 0.27
CA LYS A 114 -20.19 20.24 0.76
C LYS A 114 -21.17 21.18 1.40
N LYS A 115 -22.29 21.47 0.71
CA LYS A 115 -23.34 22.36 1.23
C LYS A 115 -23.96 21.84 2.52
N ALA A 116 -24.26 20.54 2.60
CA ALA A 116 -24.84 19.93 3.81
C ALA A 116 -23.93 20.08 5.02
N ILE A 117 -22.61 19.87 4.83
CA ILE A 117 -21.61 20.03 5.89
C ILE A 117 -21.49 21.49 6.30
N VAL A 118 -21.41 22.41 5.34
CA VAL A 118 -21.37 23.87 5.63
C VAL A 118 -22.59 24.31 6.47
N ASP A 119 -23.80 23.88 6.09
CA ASP A 119 -25.02 24.22 6.82
C ASP A 119 -24.99 23.63 8.25
N LYS A 120 -24.51 22.41 8.42
CA LYS A 120 -24.34 21.78 9.74
C LYS A 120 -23.39 22.57 10.61
N LEU A 121 -22.20 22.90 10.10
CA LEU A 121 -21.17 23.63 10.85
C LEU A 121 -21.60 25.05 11.18
N LYS A 122 -22.23 25.76 10.24
CA LYS A 122 -22.80 27.11 10.51
C LYS A 122 -23.82 27.08 11.64
N THR A 123 -24.70 26.10 11.65
CA THR A 123 -25.69 25.93 12.71
C THR A 123 -25.01 25.69 14.07
N HIS A 124 -24.02 24.77 14.08
CA HIS A 124 -23.30 24.39 15.31
C HIS A 124 -22.48 25.56 15.88
N TYR A 125 -21.71 26.25 15.01
CA TYR A 125 -20.83 27.35 15.42
C TYR A 125 -21.52 28.71 15.44
N LYS A 126 -22.84 28.77 15.17
CA LYS A 126 -23.66 30.02 15.14
C LYS A 126 -23.09 31.06 14.21
N LYS A 127 -22.61 30.65 13.02
CA LYS A 127 -22.09 31.56 11.98
C LYS A 127 -23.15 31.96 10.99
N THR A 128 -23.20 33.25 10.67
CA THR A 128 -24.10 33.82 9.65
C THR A 128 -23.39 34.09 8.32
N GLY A 129 -22.04 34.25 8.34
CA GLY A 129 -21.20 34.50 7.17
C GLY A 129 -20.61 33.24 6.57
N TRP A 130 -19.56 33.40 5.79
CA TRP A 130 -18.77 32.31 5.22
C TRP A 130 -17.94 31.62 6.30
N LEU A 131 -17.64 30.32 6.10
CA LEU A 131 -16.61 29.64 6.85
C LEU A 131 -15.24 29.97 6.21
N GLU A 132 -14.26 30.32 7.00
CA GLU A 132 -13.00 30.86 6.48
C GLU A 132 -12.11 29.81 5.80
N GLU A 133 -12.27 28.54 6.15
CA GLU A 133 -11.51 27.40 5.60
C GLU A 133 -9.99 27.68 5.49
N ASN A 134 -9.39 28.27 6.52
CA ASN A 134 -7.97 28.62 6.60
C ASN A 134 -7.22 27.81 7.66
N GLY A 135 -7.84 26.81 8.21
CA GLY A 135 -7.29 25.92 9.23
C GLY A 135 -6.78 24.58 8.68
N PRO A 136 -6.72 23.55 9.54
CA PRO A 136 -6.24 22.23 9.14
C PRO A 136 -7.09 21.59 8.04
N LEU A 137 -6.42 20.79 7.20
CA LEU A 137 -7.04 20.12 6.05
C LEU A 137 -7.74 18.82 6.47
N TYR A 138 -9.00 18.68 6.06
CA TYR A 138 -9.85 17.51 6.23
C TYR A 138 -10.45 17.11 4.87
N LYS A 139 -9.74 16.33 4.08
CA LYS A 139 -10.25 15.84 2.79
C LYS A 139 -11.40 14.86 3.01
N ILE A 140 -12.59 15.23 2.51
CA ILE A 140 -13.80 14.42 2.61
C ILE A 140 -14.01 13.68 1.29
N GLU A 141 -14.39 12.42 1.35
CA GLU A 141 -14.83 11.66 0.19
C GLU A 141 -16.28 11.20 0.38
N VAL A 142 -17.12 11.46 -0.62
CA VAL A 142 -18.41 10.81 -0.80
C VAL A 142 -18.27 9.70 -1.84
N SER A 143 -18.45 8.47 -1.39
CA SER A 143 -18.41 7.28 -2.26
C SER A 143 -19.82 6.70 -2.37
N LEU A 144 -20.44 6.83 -3.56
CA LEU A 144 -21.73 6.24 -3.89
C LEU A 144 -21.50 4.90 -4.59
N HIS A 145 -22.00 3.83 -4.00
CA HIS A 145 -21.95 2.50 -4.58
C HIS A 145 -23.28 1.78 -4.35
N LYS A 146 -23.96 1.38 -5.43
CA LYS A 146 -25.30 0.73 -5.37
C LYS A 146 -26.27 1.49 -4.46
N ASP A 147 -26.35 2.81 -4.66
CA ASP A 147 -27.21 3.74 -3.93
C ASP A 147 -26.85 3.91 -2.44
N VAL A 148 -25.74 3.41 -1.97
CA VAL A 148 -25.23 3.64 -0.62
C VAL A 148 -24.13 4.70 -0.66
N ALA A 149 -24.31 5.76 0.10
CA ALA A 149 -23.32 6.82 0.30
C ALA A 149 -22.47 6.51 1.53
N LEU A 150 -21.16 6.41 1.33
CA LEU A 150 -20.15 6.32 2.38
C LEU A 150 -19.42 7.66 2.45
N LEU A 151 -19.43 8.30 3.62
CA LEU A 151 -18.74 9.55 3.87
C LEU A 151 -17.55 9.34 4.79
N THR A 152 -16.36 9.72 4.32
CA THR A 152 -15.10 9.51 5.02
C THR A 152 -14.22 10.75 5.01
N ILE A 153 -13.32 10.84 5.99
CA ILE A 153 -12.25 11.84 6.07
C ILE A 153 -10.91 11.13 5.88
N ASP A 154 -10.07 11.62 4.98
CA ASP A 154 -8.74 11.07 4.71
C ASP A 154 -7.76 11.46 5.84
N ALA A 155 -7.28 10.48 6.60
CA ALA A 155 -6.32 10.68 7.69
C ALA A 155 -4.85 10.58 7.24
N SER A 156 -4.59 10.10 6.03
CA SER A 156 -3.23 9.92 5.52
C SER A 156 -2.68 11.15 4.80
N GLY A 157 -3.53 11.85 4.02
CA GLY A 157 -3.13 12.97 3.16
C GLY A 157 -2.53 12.46 1.84
N SER A 158 -1.23 12.36 1.72
CA SER A 158 -0.59 11.63 0.62
C SER A 158 -0.81 10.14 0.76
N GLY A 159 -0.94 9.41 -0.35
CA GLY A 159 -1.09 7.95 -0.31
C GLY A 159 0.05 7.27 0.45
N LEU A 160 -0.24 6.17 1.14
CA LEU A 160 0.73 5.47 1.99
C LEU A 160 1.92 4.91 1.21
N HIS A 161 1.77 4.66 -0.10
CA HIS A 161 2.89 4.27 -0.97
C HIS A 161 4.01 5.31 -1.01
N LYS A 162 3.72 6.59 -0.77
CA LYS A 162 4.73 7.65 -0.70
C LYS A 162 5.46 7.58 0.65
N ARG A 163 6.45 6.67 0.76
CA ARG A 163 7.26 6.49 1.99
C ARG A 163 8.20 7.64 2.27
N GLY A 164 8.62 8.36 1.23
CA GLY A 164 9.59 9.46 1.31
C GLY A 164 10.98 9.14 0.75
N TYR A 165 11.35 7.87 0.60
CA TYR A 165 12.69 7.49 0.14
C TYR A 165 12.90 7.56 -1.38
N ARG A 166 11.84 7.67 -2.17
CA ARG A 166 11.96 7.67 -3.63
C ARG A 166 12.40 9.04 -4.16
N THR A 167 13.66 9.18 -4.52
CA THR A 167 14.23 10.37 -5.17
C THR A 167 14.26 10.26 -6.68
N GLY A 168 14.41 9.04 -7.20
CA GLY A 168 14.39 8.73 -8.62
C GLY A 168 13.51 7.53 -8.95
N GLN A 169 13.07 7.46 -10.19
CA GLN A 169 12.22 6.37 -10.67
C GLN A 169 12.38 6.16 -12.17
N GLY A 170 12.09 4.92 -12.63
CA GLY A 170 11.90 4.62 -14.02
C GLY A 170 10.55 5.11 -14.56
N GLU A 171 10.22 4.74 -15.79
CA GLU A 171 9.00 5.21 -16.44
C GLU A 171 7.69 4.70 -15.80
N ALA A 172 7.71 3.52 -15.16
CA ALA A 172 6.54 2.92 -14.53
C ALA A 172 6.94 2.11 -13.28
N PRO A 173 7.34 2.80 -12.18
CA PRO A 173 7.76 2.10 -10.97
C PRO A 173 6.57 1.42 -10.30
N ILE A 174 6.80 0.23 -9.75
CA ILE A 174 5.83 -0.43 -8.88
C ILE A 174 5.57 0.44 -7.64
N LYS A 175 4.30 0.51 -7.19
CA LYS A 175 3.99 1.20 -5.94
C LYS A 175 4.59 0.45 -4.75
N GLU A 176 5.08 1.19 -3.78
CA GLU A 176 5.70 0.66 -2.56
C GLU A 176 4.73 -0.23 -1.78
N THR A 177 3.45 0.11 -1.76
CA THR A 177 2.41 -0.71 -1.11
C THR A 177 2.21 -2.06 -1.79
N LEU A 178 2.26 -2.12 -3.13
CA LEU A 178 2.22 -3.38 -3.86
C LEU A 178 3.52 -4.16 -3.66
N ALA A 179 4.68 -3.52 -3.74
CA ALA A 179 5.98 -4.17 -3.51
C ALA A 179 6.05 -4.82 -2.12
N ALA A 180 5.64 -4.11 -1.07
CA ALA A 180 5.54 -4.66 0.27
C ALA A 180 4.62 -5.88 0.33
N ALA A 181 3.44 -5.79 -0.30
CA ALA A 181 2.49 -6.89 -0.37
C ALA A 181 3.07 -8.13 -1.08
N LEU A 182 3.84 -7.93 -2.17
CA LEU A 182 4.52 -9.03 -2.86
C LEU A 182 5.48 -9.77 -1.92
N VAL A 183 6.29 -9.04 -1.15
CA VAL A 183 7.20 -9.61 -0.15
C VAL A 183 6.42 -10.35 0.94
N MET A 184 5.37 -9.74 1.49
CA MET A 184 4.54 -10.32 2.56
C MET A 184 3.76 -11.56 2.13
N LEU A 185 3.53 -11.74 0.83
CA LEU A 185 2.89 -12.93 0.25
C LEU A 185 3.86 -14.09 0.02
N THR A 186 5.15 -13.89 0.26
CA THR A 186 6.17 -14.95 0.17
C THR A 186 6.33 -15.70 1.49
N ASN A 187 7.21 -16.71 1.48
CA ASN A 187 7.69 -17.39 2.67
C ASN A 187 9.07 -16.88 3.13
N TRP A 188 9.44 -15.67 2.72
CA TRP A 188 10.70 -15.07 3.11
C TRP A 188 10.72 -14.70 4.60
N HIS A 189 11.89 -14.87 5.17
CA HIS A 189 12.26 -14.47 6.52
C HIS A 189 13.65 -13.82 6.50
N PRO A 190 13.99 -12.93 7.42
CA PRO A 190 15.28 -12.23 7.44
C PRO A 190 16.53 -13.12 7.45
N ASP A 191 16.40 -14.37 7.86
CA ASP A 191 17.46 -15.39 7.85
C ASP A 191 17.70 -16.03 6.48
N LYS A 192 16.88 -15.71 5.49
CA LYS A 192 16.97 -16.27 4.14
C LYS A 192 17.47 -15.24 3.13
N PRO A 193 18.26 -15.67 2.13
CA PRO A 193 18.57 -14.80 1.00
C PRO A 193 17.32 -14.31 0.29
N PHE A 194 17.33 -13.02 -0.10
CA PHE A 194 16.30 -12.39 -0.90
C PHE A 194 16.89 -11.77 -2.16
N VAL A 195 16.29 -12.02 -3.31
CA VAL A 195 16.78 -11.51 -4.60
C VAL A 195 15.64 -10.92 -5.42
N ASP A 196 15.86 -9.73 -5.99
CA ASP A 196 15.05 -9.16 -7.05
C ASP A 196 15.90 -8.95 -8.30
N PRO A 197 15.78 -9.83 -9.34
CA PRO A 197 16.61 -9.73 -10.53
C PRO A 197 16.10 -8.71 -11.56
N PHE A 198 15.02 -7.99 -11.27
CA PHE A 198 14.41 -6.94 -12.07
C PHE A 198 14.11 -5.71 -11.21
N CYS A 199 15.10 -5.30 -10.40
CA CYS A 199 14.86 -4.40 -9.28
C CYS A 199 14.43 -2.97 -9.69
N GLY A 200 14.70 -2.56 -10.94
CA GLY A 200 14.39 -1.20 -11.37
C GLY A 200 14.96 -0.18 -10.39
N SER A 201 14.12 0.69 -9.86
CA SER A 201 14.49 1.69 -8.86
C SER A 201 14.64 1.14 -7.42
N GLY A 202 14.68 -0.19 -7.23
CA GLY A 202 14.96 -0.84 -5.96
C GLY A 202 13.77 -1.00 -5.01
N THR A 203 12.54 -0.76 -5.47
CA THR A 203 11.36 -0.73 -4.58
C THR A 203 11.15 -2.03 -3.81
N ILE A 204 11.18 -3.19 -4.48
CA ILE A 204 10.94 -4.49 -3.82
C ILE A 204 12.04 -4.81 -2.81
N PRO A 205 13.35 -4.71 -3.12
CA PRO A 205 14.43 -4.91 -2.15
C PRO A 205 14.35 -3.96 -0.95
N ILE A 206 14.01 -2.69 -1.17
CA ILE A 206 13.87 -1.71 -0.09
C ILE A 206 12.71 -2.07 0.84
N GLU A 207 11.53 -2.41 0.28
CA GLU A 207 10.39 -2.85 1.10
C GLU A 207 10.70 -4.17 1.84
N ALA A 208 11.45 -5.10 1.24
CA ALA A 208 11.93 -6.31 1.93
C ALA A 208 12.83 -5.96 3.12
N ALA A 209 13.75 -5.02 2.97
CA ALA A 209 14.63 -4.59 4.06
C ALA A 209 13.85 -3.89 5.19
N LEU A 210 12.88 -3.02 4.87
CA LEU A 210 11.99 -2.41 5.85
C LEU A 210 11.19 -3.47 6.64
N ILE A 211 10.70 -4.50 5.95
CA ILE A 211 9.99 -5.64 6.59
C ILE A 211 10.97 -6.44 7.45
N GLY A 212 12.16 -6.75 6.94
CA GLY A 212 13.16 -7.57 7.63
C GLY A 212 13.64 -6.95 8.94
N GLN A 213 13.84 -5.64 8.96
CA GLN A 213 14.22 -4.89 10.17
C GLN A 213 13.02 -4.39 10.97
N ASN A 214 11.79 -4.75 10.58
CA ASN A 214 10.57 -4.30 11.23
C ASN A 214 10.49 -2.77 11.37
N ILE A 215 10.93 -2.03 10.38
CA ILE A 215 10.82 -0.57 10.33
C ILE A 215 9.44 -0.18 9.82
N ALA A 216 8.76 0.69 10.54
CA ALA A 216 7.45 1.19 10.13
C ALA A 216 7.57 2.01 8.82
N PRO A 217 6.85 1.69 7.75
CA PRO A 217 7.02 2.33 6.44
C PRO A 217 6.61 3.80 6.44
N GLY A 218 5.79 4.23 7.39
CA GLY A 218 5.36 5.61 7.57
C GLY A 218 6.25 6.44 8.50
N PHE A 219 7.34 5.89 9.02
CA PHE A 219 8.15 6.53 10.07
C PHE A 219 8.73 7.88 9.62
N ASN A 220 9.25 7.96 8.41
CA ASN A 220 9.95 9.14 7.86
C ASN A 220 9.05 10.05 7.03
N ARG A 221 7.74 10.07 7.29
CA ARG A 221 6.81 10.96 6.61
C ARG A 221 5.80 11.57 7.57
N GLU A 222 5.14 12.63 7.13
CA GLU A 222 4.04 13.28 7.84
C GLU A 222 2.69 12.81 7.31
N PHE A 223 1.66 12.95 8.14
CA PHE A 223 0.28 12.64 7.82
C PHE A 223 -0.61 13.87 8.06
N VAL A 224 -1.61 14.05 7.22
CA VAL A 224 -2.52 15.21 7.35
C VAL A 224 -3.23 15.26 8.71
N SER A 225 -3.48 14.11 9.31
CA SER A 225 -4.14 13.99 10.61
C SER A 225 -3.27 14.37 11.81
N GLU A 226 -1.97 14.61 11.62
CA GLU A 226 -1.10 15.17 12.67
C GLU A 226 -1.52 16.60 13.06
N ALA A 227 -2.15 17.34 12.15
CA ALA A 227 -2.68 18.67 12.40
C ALA A 227 -4.10 18.70 13.02
N TRP A 228 -4.72 17.55 13.26
CA TRP A 228 -6.10 17.49 13.74
C TRP A 228 -6.19 17.67 15.26
N HIS A 229 -6.99 18.63 15.71
CA HIS A 229 -7.10 19.00 17.13
C HIS A 229 -7.57 17.86 18.07
N TRP A 230 -8.28 16.86 17.55
CA TRP A 230 -8.79 15.73 18.33
C TRP A 230 -7.84 14.50 18.31
N ILE A 231 -6.71 14.62 17.60
CA ILE A 231 -5.56 13.69 17.72
C ILE A 231 -4.39 14.49 18.29
N PRO A 232 -4.21 14.56 19.61
CA PRO A 232 -3.12 15.32 20.21
C PRO A 232 -1.74 14.85 19.73
N GLU A 233 -0.80 15.78 19.61
CA GLU A 233 0.59 15.51 19.18
C GLU A 233 1.22 14.36 19.95
N LYS A 234 1.01 14.29 21.26
CA LYS A 234 1.50 13.21 22.12
C LYS A 234 1.09 11.79 21.66
N ILE A 235 -0.02 11.65 20.96
CA ILE A 235 -0.47 10.36 20.39
C ILE A 235 0.44 9.95 19.22
N TRP A 236 0.83 10.92 18.40
CA TRP A 236 1.77 10.69 17.32
C TRP A 236 3.17 10.40 17.85
N ASP A 237 3.61 11.14 18.89
CA ASP A 237 4.89 10.88 19.58
C ASP A 237 4.91 9.46 20.16
N GLU A 238 3.84 9.05 20.87
CA GLU A 238 3.70 7.69 21.40
C GLU A 238 3.79 6.63 20.29
N ALA A 239 3.08 6.82 19.19
CA ALA A 239 3.10 5.88 18.07
C ALA A 239 4.49 5.81 17.38
N ARG A 240 5.21 6.93 17.27
CA ARG A 240 6.56 6.97 16.70
C ARG A 240 7.60 6.35 17.63
N ILE A 241 7.52 6.59 18.95
CA ILE A 241 8.37 5.95 19.95
C ILE A 241 8.16 4.43 19.92
N GLU A 242 6.91 3.97 19.89
CA GLU A 242 6.61 2.54 19.75
C GLU A 242 7.22 1.96 18.46
N ALA A 243 7.13 2.68 17.35
CA ALA A 243 7.70 2.24 16.07
C ALA A 243 9.23 2.15 16.11
N GLU A 244 9.89 3.10 16.77
CA GLU A 244 11.34 3.09 16.99
C GLU A 244 11.76 1.91 17.88
N ASP A 245 11.06 1.68 18.98
CA ASP A 245 11.36 0.60 19.94
C ASP A 245 11.17 -0.81 19.32
N LEU A 246 10.26 -0.94 18.35
CA LEU A 246 9.99 -2.19 17.66
C LEU A 246 10.91 -2.45 16.47
N ALA A 247 11.63 -1.44 15.99
CA ALA A 247 12.58 -1.58 14.89
C ALA A 247 13.78 -2.44 15.30
N LYS A 248 14.25 -3.26 14.37
CA LYS A 248 15.37 -4.20 14.57
C LYS A 248 16.54 -3.82 13.70
N TYR A 249 17.13 -2.67 13.95
CA TYR A 249 18.23 -2.12 13.14
C TYR A 249 19.45 -3.05 13.06
N ASP A 250 19.69 -3.87 14.09
CA ASP A 250 20.80 -4.83 14.14
C ASP A 250 20.49 -6.17 13.43
N GLN A 251 19.28 -6.34 12.89
CA GLN A 251 18.91 -7.56 12.17
C GLN A 251 19.72 -7.66 10.88
N PRO A 252 20.62 -8.65 10.75
CA PRO A 252 21.36 -8.85 9.52
C PRO A 252 20.41 -9.30 8.40
N LEU A 253 20.62 -8.79 7.19
CA LEU A 253 19.83 -9.14 6.02
C LEU A 253 20.75 -9.54 4.87
N ASP A 254 20.30 -10.50 4.09
CA ASP A 254 20.96 -10.92 2.85
C ASP A 254 20.02 -10.60 1.69
N ILE A 255 20.03 -9.34 1.25
CA ILE A 255 19.15 -8.82 0.20
C ILE A 255 19.99 -8.31 -0.97
N SER A 256 19.62 -8.68 -2.18
CA SER A 256 20.24 -8.16 -3.40
C SER A 256 19.21 -7.84 -4.48
N GLY A 257 19.52 -6.83 -5.27
CA GLY A 257 18.77 -6.44 -6.44
C GLY A 257 19.67 -6.34 -7.66
N SER A 258 19.14 -6.63 -8.84
CA SER A 258 19.86 -6.40 -10.08
C SER A 258 18.93 -5.90 -11.18
N ASP A 259 19.51 -5.16 -12.10
CA ASP A 259 18.84 -4.67 -13.31
C ASP A 259 19.82 -4.66 -14.48
N ILE A 260 19.31 -4.80 -15.68
CA ILE A 260 20.12 -4.71 -16.90
C ILE A 260 20.59 -3.29 -17.16
N ASP A 261 19.81 -2.28 -16.73
CA ASP A 261 20.11 -0.85 -16.91
C ASP A 261 20.90 -0.32 -15.71
N HIS A 262 22.17 0.03 -15.95
CA HIS A 262 23.04 0.64 -14.94
C HIS A 262 22.45 1.92 -14.31
N ARG A 263 21.68 2.71 -15.06
CA ARG A 263 21.04 3.92 -14.53
C ARG A 263 20.01 3.56 -13.45
N MET A 264 19.26 2.47 -13.67
CA MET A 264 18.30 1.99 -12.68
C MET A 264 18.99 1.49 -11.41
N VAL A 265 20.13 0.81 -11.56
CA VAL A 265 20.95 0.37 -10.41
C VAL A 265 21.39 1.55 -9.55
N LYS A 266 21.88 2.64 -10.16
CA LYS A 266 22.23 3.86 -9.42
C LYS A 266 21.05 4.49 -8.69
N ILE A 267 19.89 4.57 -9.35
CA ILE A 267 18.66 5.08 -8.73
C ILE A 267 18.26 4.18 -7.54
N ALA A 268 18.40 2.86 -7.68
CA ALA A 268 18.11 1.92 -6.60
C ALA A 268 19.02 2.12 -5.39
N GLU A 269 20.32 2.34 -5.62
CA GLU A 269 21.31 2.65 -4.57
C GLU A 269 20.96 3.96 -3.87
N GLU A 270 20.63 5.03 -4.61
CA GLU A 270 20.23 6.32 -4.08
C GLU A 270 18.93 6.20 -3.23
N ASN A 271 17.91 5.51 -3.75
CA ASN A 271 16.66 5.28 -3.02
C ASN A 271 16.88 4.45 -1.73
N ALA A 272 17.74 3.44 -1.76
CA ALA A 272 18.08 2.66 -0.57
C ALA A 272 18.84 3.50 0.46
N PHE A 273 19.74 4.36 0.00
CA PHE A 273 20.45 5.31 0.88
C PHE A 273 19.49 6.28 1.56
N GLU A 274 18.56 6.89 0.83
CA GLU A 274 17.52 7.78 1.37
C GLU A 274 16.56 7.06 2.35
N ALA A 275 16.37 5.74 2.16
CA ALA A 275 15.62 4.92 3.11
C ALA A 275 16.44 4.56 4.38
N GLY A 276 17.72 4.93 4.45
CA GLY A 276 18.62 4.51 5.53
C GLY A 276 19.06 3.03 5.45
N LEU A 277 18.98 2.43 4.28
CA LEU A 277 19.18 0.97 4.06
C LEU A 277 20.33 0.69 3.05
N GLY A 278 21.11 1.70 2.69
CA GLY A 278 22.13 1.58 1.63
C GLY A 278 23.15 0.46 1.88
N ASP A 279 23.56 0.27 3.13
CA ASP A 279 24.53 -0.76 3.50
C ASP A 279 23.95 -2.17 3.62
N LEU A 280 22.62 -2.31 3.57
CA LEU A 280 21.91 -3.57 3.78
C LEU A 280 21.52 -4.27 2.49
N ILE A 281 21.55 -3.56 1.36
CA ILE A 281 21.08 -4.06 0.07
C ILE A 281 22.22 -3.95 -0.93
N GLN A 282 22.54 -5.06 -1.60
CA GLN A 282 23.54 -5.08 -2.66
C GLN A 282 22.84 -4.94 -4.02
N PHE A 283 23.15 -3.87 -4.74
CA PHE A 283 22.67 -3.68 -6.11
C PHE A 283 23.79 -3.91 -7.12
N LYS A 284 23.46 -4.49 -8.27
CA LYS A 284 24.41 -4.67 -9.36
C LYS A 284 23.74 -4.68 -10.73
N GLN A 285 24.46 -4.21 -11.75
CA GLN A 285 24.04 -4.40 -13.12
C GLN A 285 24.24 -5.87 -13.51
N MET A 286 23.16 -6.56 -13.91
CA MET A 286 23.22 -7.95 -14.31
C MET A 286 21.98 -8.33 -15.13
N ARG A 287 22.16 -9.17 -16.12
CA ARG A 287 21.05 -9.79 -16.85
C ARG A 287 20.58 -11.03 -16.11
N ILE A 288 19.31 -11.40 -16.27
CA ILE A 288 18.76 -12.59 -15.62
C ILE A 288 19.48 -13.87 -16.02
N GLN A 289 19.92 -14.00 -17.26
CA GLN A 289 20.66 -15.16 -17.75
C GLN A 289 22.03 -15.35 -17.10
N ASP A 290 22.57 -14.30 -16.50
CA ASP A 290 23.88 -14.33 -15.83
C ASP A 290 23.74 -14.57 -14.32
N PHE A 291 22.49 -14.71 -13.83
CA PHE A 291 22.22 -14.95 -12.42
C PHE A 291 22.70 -16.35 -12.01
N THR A 292 23.55 -16.39 -10.99
CA THR A 292 24.03 -17.62 -10.36
C THR A 292 24.06 -17.47 -8.86
N THR A 293 23.85 -18.54 -8.13
CA THR A 293 23.94 -18.55 -6.67
C THR A 293 24.38 -19.91 -6.15
N SER A 294 25.22 -19.89 -5.11
CA SER A 294 25.55 -21.08 -4.30
C SER A 294 24.70 -21.16 -3.03
N LYS A 295 23.87 -20.14 -2.76
CA LYS A 295 23.00 -20.09 -1.59
C LYS A 295 21.78 -20.98 -1.81
N GLU A 296 21.25 -21.52 -0.72
CA GLU A 296 20.07 -22.37 -0.72
C GLU A 296 18.91 -21.73 0.05
N TYR A 297 17.70 -22.20 -0.19
CA TYR A 297 16.46 -21.83 0.50
C TYR A 297 16.12 -20.34 0.43
N GLY A 298 16.63 -19.65 -0.56
CA GLY A 298 16.35 -18.23 -0.78
C GLY A 298 14.96 -17.98 -1.38
N VAL A 299 14.61 -16.72 -1.42
CA VAL A 299 13.38 -16.22 -2.03
C VAL A 299 13.72 -15.21 -3.11
N LEU A 300 13.17 -15.41 -4.29
CA LEU A 300 13.29 -14.49 -5.41
C LEU A 300 11.93 -13.89 -5.72
N VAL A 301 11.85 -12.56 -5.75
CA VAL A 301 10.65 -11.82 -6.15
C VAL A 301 11.02 -10.92 -7.32
N GLY A 302 10.29 -11.03 -8.42
CA GLY A 302 10.54 -10.23 -9.61
C GLY A 302 9.27 -9.60 -10.19
N ASN A 303 9.44 -8.38 -10.69
CA ASN A 303 8.45 -7.64 -11.48
C ASN A 303 9.06 -7.30 -12.84
N PRO A 304 9.24 -8.29 -13.74
CA PRO A 304 9.84 -8.08 -15.06
C PRO A 304 8.94 -7.22 -15.96
N PRO A 305 9.46 -6.66 -17.06
CA PRO A 305 8.63 -6.01 -18.06
C PRO A 305 7.53 -6.92 -18.61
N TYR A 306 6.34 -6.38 -18.87
CA TYR A 306 5.19 -7.15 -19.36
C TYR A 306 5.04 -7.16 -20.90
N GLY A 307 5.87 -6.40 -21.63
CA GLY A 307 5.80 -6.33 -23.08
C GLY A 307 4.62 -5.50 -23.63
N GLU A 308 4.17 -4.52 -22.89
CA GLU A 308 3.03 -3.66 -23.28
C GLU A 308 3.36 -2.66 -24.40
N ARG A 309 4.66 -2.47 -24.74
CA ARG A 309 5.11 -1.59 -25.81
C ARG A 309 5.24 -2.35 -27.11
N LEU A 310 4.82 -1.69 -28.22
CA LEU A 310 4.99 -2.22 -29.58
C LEU A 310 6.48 -2.53 -29.85
N GLY A 311 6.77 -3.78 -30.18
CA GLY A 311 8.11 -4.29 -30.46
C GLY A 311 8.78 -5.09 -29.35
N ASP A 312 8.32 -5.01 -28.11
CA ASP A 312 8.96 -5.64 -26.93
C ASP A 312 8.50 -7.08 -26.67
N LYS A 313 7.37 -7.51 -27.24
CA LYS A 313 6.76 -8.80 -26.88
C LYS A 313 7.70 -9.99 -27.12
N ALA A 314 8.38 -10.05 -28.25
CA ALA A 314 9.31 -11.14 -28.55
C ALA A 314 10.53 -11.14 -27.62
N ALA A 315 11.05 -9.96 -27.29
CA ALA A 315 12.17 -9.81 -26.36
C ALA A 315 11.76 -10.24 -24.92
N VAL A 316 10.56 -9.87 -24.49
CA VAL A 316 10.01 -10.28 -23.18
C VAL A 316 9.76 -11.78 -23.12
N GLN A 317 9.19 -12.38 -24.16
CA GLN A 317 9.01 -13.83 -24.24
C GLN A 317 10.32 -14.59 -24.14
N LYS A 318 11.35 -14.15 -24.89
CA LYS A 318 12.69 -14.72 -24.81
C LYS A 318 13.28 -14.58 -23.39
N MET A 319 13.07 -13.44 -22.75
CA MET A 319 13.51 -13.23 -21.36
C MET A 319 12.84 -14.21 -20.40
N TYR A 320 11.54 -14.51 -20.56
CA TYR A 320 10.84 -15.49 -19.73
C TYR A 320 11.36 -16.91 -19.93
N GLU A 321 11.73 -17.28 -21.16
CA GLU A 321 12.41 -18.56 -21.43
C GLU A 321 13.81 -18.63 -20.77
N GLU A 322 14.56 -17.54 -20.82
CA GLU A 322 15.86 -17.42 -20.16
C GLU A 322 15.72 -17.51 -18.62
N MET A 323 14.71 -16.84 -18.06
CA MET A 323 14.38 -16.97 -16.64
C MET A 323 14.13 -18.42 -16.25
N GLY A 324 13.33 -19.14 -17.04
CA GLY A 324 13.06 -20.56 -16.79
C GLY A 324 14.31 -21.42 -16.75
N LYS A 325 15.21 -21.22 -17.73
CA LYS A 325 16.49 -21.96 -17.79
C LYS A 325 17.36 -21.75 -16.56
N VAL A 326 17.34 -20.55 -15.99
CA VAL A 326 18.19 -20.17 -14.84
C VAL A 326 17.53 -20.54 -13.51
N LEU A 327 16.21 -20.29 -13.37
CA LEU A 327 15.52 -20.35 -12.08
C LEU A 327 14.89 -21.71 -11.79
N VAL A 328 14.41 -22.44 -12.80
CA VAL A 328 13.77 -23.75 -12.58
C VAL A 328 14.72 -24.78 -11.93
N PRO A 329 16.04 -24.81 -12.25
CA PRO A 329 16.98 -25.72 -11.59
C PRO A 329 17.25 -25.40 -10.12
N LEU A 330 16.91 -24.21 -9.63
CA LEU A 330 17.13 -23.80 -8.23
C LEU A 330 16.03 -24.38 -7.33
N ASP A 331 16.04 -25.68 -7.11
CA ASP A 331 14.96 -26.46 -6.49
C ASP A 331 14.70 -26.14 -5.00
N THR A 332 15.68 -25.53 -4.31
CA THR A 332 15.52 -25.03 -2.92
C THR A 332 15.00 -23.61 -2.85
N TRP A 333 15.01 -22.85 -3.98
CA TRP A 333 14.55 -21.47 -4.02
C TRP A 333 13.05 -21.39 -4.26
N SER A 334 12.41 -20.48 -3.54
CA SER A 334 11.03 -20.09 -3.86
C SER A 334 11.05 -18.87 -4.77
N VAL A 335 10.39 -18.98 -5.93
CA VAL A 335 10.38 -17.94 -6.97
C VAL A 335 8.97 -17.39 -7.11
N TYR A 336 8.86 -16.06 -7.14
CA TYR A 336 7.61 -15.32 -7.22
C TYR A 336 7.71 -14.26 -8.31
N ILE A 337 6.87 -14.33 -9.33
CA ILE A 337 6.91 -13.42 -10.49
C ILE A 337 5.56 -12.77 -10.71
N LEU A 338 5.56 -11.44 -10.77
CA LEU A 338 4.39 -10.65 -11.13
C LEU A 338 4.43 -10.33 -12.61
N THR A 339 3.42 -10.74 -13.37
CA THR A 339 3.31 -10.39 -14.80
C THR A 339 1.85 -10.40 -15.26
N SER A 340 1.56 -9.64 -16.32
CA SER A 340 0.27 -9.67 -17.02
C SER A 340 0.23 -10.68 -18.18
N ASP A 341 1.35 -11.32 -18.51
CA ASP A 341 1.44 -12.28 -19.62
C ASP A 341 0.82 -13.63 -19.22
N GLU A 342 -0.27 -14.00 -19.89
CA GLU A 342 -1.00 -15.25 -19.64
C GLU A 342 -0.22 -16.49 -20.12
N GLU A 343 0.75 -16.34 -21.01
CA GLU A 343 1.61 -17.43 -21.50
C GLU A 343 2.88 -17.63 -20.65
N PHE A 344 3.03 -16.88 -19.56
CA PHE A 344 4.24 -16.89 -18.74
C PHE A 344 4.67 -18.30 -18.31
N GLU A 345 3.74 -19.13 -17.79
CA GLU A 345 4.08 -20.48 -17.33
C GLU A 345 4.67 -21.36 -18.44
N LYS A 346 4.10 -21.26 -19.65
CA LYS A 346 4.57 -21.99 -20.82
C LYS A 346 5.99 -21.58 -21.22
N LEU A 347 6.23 -20.26 -21.24
CA LEU A 347 7.55 -19.71 -21.59
C LEU A 347 8.60 -19.97 -20.51
N TYR A 348 8.19 -19.88 -19.24
CA TYR A 348 9.03 -20.19 -18.08
C TYR A 348 9.37 -21.69 -17.99
N GLY A 349 8.54 -22.54 -18.59
CA GLY A 349 8.77 -23.99 -18.68
C GLY A 349 8.39 -24.78 -17.43
N LYS A 350 7.59 -24.21 -16.53
CA LYS A 350 7.10 -24.87 -15.32
C LYS A 350 5.74 -24.29 -14.92
N GLU A 351 4.81 -25.15 -14.53
CA GLU A 351 3.54 -24.75 -13.93
C GLU A 351 3.76 -24.19 -12.52
N ALA A 352 3.06 -23.10 -12.21
CA ALA A 352 3.13 -22.48 -10.90
C ALA A 352 2.47 -23.34 -9.82
N THR A 353 3.07 -23.37 -8.63
CA THR A 353 2.47 -24.01 -7.46
C THR A 353 1.17 -23.30 -7.06
N LYS A 354 1.13 -21.97 -7.25
CA LYS A 354 -0.04 -21.13 -6.97
C LYS A 354 -0.01 -19.89 -7.86
N LYS A 355 -1.18 -19.40 -8.23
CA LYS A 355 -1.36 -18.10 -8.88
C LYS A 355 -2.29 -17.22 -8.05
N ARG A 356 -1.97 -15.93 -7.99
CA ARG A 356 -2.81 -14.95 -7.31
C ARG A 356 -3.06 -13.74 -8.23
N LYS A 357 -4.32 -13.44 -8.48
CA LYS A 357 -4.69 -12.23 -9.24
C LYS A 357 -4.43 -10.99 -8.41
N LEU A 358 -3.65 -10.06 -8.96
CA LEU A 358 -3.34 -8.77 -8.39
C LEU A 358 -3.49 -7.68 -9.46
N PHE A 359 -3.34 -6.43 -9.04
CA PHE A 359 -3.40 -5.28 -9.96
C PHE A 359 -2.19 -4.38 -9.72
N ASN A 360 -1.44 -4.11 -10.81
CA ASN A 360 -0.41 -3.09 -10.82
C ASN A 360 -0.98 -1.84 -11.50
N GLY A 361 -1.46 -0.89 -10.69
CA GLY A 361 -2.28 0.19 -11.19
C GLY A 361 -3.62 -0.35 -11.75
N PHE A 362 -3.86 -0.12 -13.04
CA PHE A 362 -5.03 -0.64 -13.76
C PHE A 362 -4.77 -1.96 -14.48
N ILE A 363 -3.51 -2.42 -14.50
CA ILE A 363 -3.10 -3.63 -15.22
C ILE A 363 -3.42 -4.83 -14.34
N LYS A 364 -4.23 -5.73 -14.86
CA LYS A 364 -4.48 -7.03 -14.26
C LYS A 364 -3.24 -7.90 -14.43
N THR A 365 -2.74 -8.44 -13.33
CA THR A 365 -1.55 -9.29 -13.28
C THR A 365 -1.85 -10.57 -12.53
N ASP A 366 -1.03 -11.58 -12.79
CA ASP A 366 -0.97 -12.77 -11.96
C ASP A 366 0.39 -12.82 -11.23
N TYR A 367 0.35 -13.14 -9.94
CA TYR A 367 1.52 -13.39 -9.11
C TYR A 367 1.76 -14.88 -9.07
N TYR A 368 2.65 -15.34 -9.94
CA TYR A 368 3.04 -16.74 -10.09
C TYR A 368 4.00 -17.14 -8.99
N GLN A 369 3.70 -18.23 -8.29
CA GLN A 369 4.46 -18.69 -7.13
C GLN A 369 4.97 -20.10 -7.39
N TYR A 370 6.28 -20.29 -7.30
CA TYR A 370 6.98 -21.56 -7.42
C TYR A 370 7.68 -21.85 -6.09
N TRP A 371 7.13 -22.76 -5.33
CA TRP A 371 7.67 -23.03 -3.99
C TRP A 371 8.83 -24.00 -4.06
N GLY A 372 9.98 -23.62 -3.47
CA GLY A 372 11.16 -24.44 -3.34
C GLY A 372 11.00 -25.52 -2.26
N LYS A 373 11.92 -26.48 -2.26
CA LYS A 373 12.03 -27.50 -1.22
C LYS A 373 12.24 -26.83 0.14
N ARG A 374 11.64 -27.39 1.16
CA ARG A 374 11.87 -26.93 2.55
C ARG A 374 13.23 -27.43 3.05
N PRO A 375 13.93 -26.64 3.90
CA PRO A 375 15.11 -27.13 4.56
C PRO A 375 14.77 -28.39 5.38
N PRO A 376 15.75 -29.35 5.54
CA PRO A 376 15.56 -30.47 6.41
C PRO A 376 15.14 -30.02 7.80
N ARG A 377 14.20 -30.74 8.43
CA ARG A 377 13.94 -30.54 9.84
C ARG A 377 15.20 -30.88 10.62
N THR A 378 15.88 -29.88 11.16
CA THR A 378 16.83 -30.12 12.25
C THR A 378 15.99 -30.53 13.44
N ASP A 379 16.09 -31.77 13.87
CA ASP A 379 15.54 -32.20 15.13
C ASP A 379 16.07 -31.23 16.19
N ARG A 380 15.15 -30.51 16.82
CA ARG A 380 15.47 -29.65 17.96
C ARG A 380 15.96 -30.62 19.07
N VAL A 381 17.27 -30.64 19.29
CA VAL A 381 17.90 -31.28 20.48
C VAL A 381 17.52 -30.45 21.71
#